data_6fd9f7b068edea036b26d359ca298277
#
_entry.id   6fd9f7b068edea036b26d359ca298277
#
_cell.length_a   1.000
_cell.length_b   1.000
_cell.length_c   1.000
_cell.angle_alpha   90.00
_cell.angle_beta   90.00
_cell.angle_gamma   90.00
#
_symmetry.space_group_name_H-M   'P 1'
#
loop_
_entity.id
_entity.type
_entity.pdbx_description
1 polymer ?
#
loop_
_entity_poly.entity_id
_entity_poly.type
_entity_poly.pdbx_seq_one_letter_code
_entity_poly.pdbx_strand_id
1 'polypeptide(L)'
;LKKSLLNGSRYIGEENSIGLVTYSNDVNINLPIEKFDLNQRSLFTGAVQDMDASGGTATFDAIAVAVQMLLDEKEKNPDAKLMLFVLSDGETNIGHSLDDLREILESVKIPVHTIGYNANIEALENISRINEATSINADSDDVIYKLGSLFNAEM
;
A
#
# COMPACT_ATOMS: atom_id res chain seq x y z
N LEU A 1 11.77 3.42 6.32
CA LEU A 1 10.54 3.32 5.54
C LEU A 1 9.90 4.68 5.22
N LYS A 2 9.79 5.58 6.21
CA LYS A 2 9.26 6.93 5.99
C LYS A 2 9.98 7.68 4.89
N LYS A 3 11.31 7.65 4.92
CA LYS A 3 12.16 8.32 3.93
C LYS A 3 11.93 7.75 2.53
N SER A 4 11.72 6.44 2.43
CA SER A 4 11.45 5.76 1.17
C SER A 4 10.11 6.17 0.57
N LEU A 5 9.08 6.29 1.40
CA LEU A 5 7.77 6.76 0.98
C LEU A 5 7.81 8.21 0.49
N LEU A 6 8.51 9.08 1.21
CA LEU A 6 8.63 10.49 0.84
C LEU A 6 9.40 10.66 -0.47
N ASN A 7 10.49 9.92 -0.65
CA ASN A 7 11.24 9.94 -1.90
C ASN A 7 10.44 9.35 -3.05
N GLY A 8 9.76 8.23 -2.83
CA GLY A 8 8.94 7.58 -3.86
C GLY A 8 7.78 8.45 -4.31
N SER A 9 7.19 9.22 -3.41
CA SER A 9 6.05 10.09 -3.74
C SER A 9 6.38 11.17 -4.78
N ARG A 10 7.65 11.48 -4.99
CA ARG A 10 8.07 12.43 -6.03
C ARG A 10 7.74 11.95 -7.44
N TYR A 11 7.59 10.64 -7.63
CA TYR A 11 7.25 10.03 -8.93
C TYR A 11 5.76 9.96 -9.17
N ILE A 12 4.94 10.40 -8.21
CA ILE A 12 3.48 10.37 -8.32
C ILE A 12 3.00 11.72 -8.82
N GLY A 13 2.37 11.75 -10.00
CA GLY A 13 1.85 12.97 -10.59
C GLY A 13 0.46 13.32 -10.10
N GLU A 14 0.01 14.55 -10.40
CA GLU A 14 -1.31 15.05 -10.02
C GLU A 14 -2.47 14.33 -10.71
N GLU A 15 -2.21 13.60 -11.79
CA GLU A 15 -3.19 12.78 -12.49
C GLU A 15 -3.65 11.60 -11.66
N ASN A 16 -2.91 11.24 -10.62
CA ASN A 16 -3.23 10.15 -9.71
C ASN A 16 -4.00 10.64 -8.49
N SER A 17 -4.83 9.77 -7.92
CA SER A 17 -5.48 9.99 -6.63
C SER A 17 -4.90 9.01 -5.61
N ILE A 18 -4.52 9.51 -4.44
CA ILE A 18 -3.76 8.75 -3.44
C ILE A 18 -4.47 8.80 -2.10
N GLY A 19 -4.60 7.64 -1.48
CA GLY A 19 -4.97 7.51 -0.08
C GLY A 19 -3.84 6.86 0.70
N LEU A 20 -3.92 6.90 2.01
CA LEU A 20 -2.93 6.31 2.91
C LEU A 20 -3.62 5.59 4.05
N VAL A 21 -3.25 4.32 4.24
CA VAL A 21 -3.68 3.50 5.36
C VAL A 21 -2.43 3.06 6.12
N THR A 22 -2.41 3.26 7.41
CA THR A 22 -1.35 2.75 8.29
C THR A 22 -1.92 1.70 9.23
N TYR A 23 -1.07 0.81 9.72
CA TYR A 23 -1.51 -0.27 10.58
C TYR A 23 -0.42 -0.68 11.57
N SER A 24 -0.90 -1.14 12.72
CA SER A 24 -0.12 -1.80 13.76
C SER A 24 -1.03 -2.87 14.36
N ASN A 25 -1.46 -2.75 15.62
CA ASN A 25 -2.54 -3.58 16.17
C ASN A 25 -3.87 -3.26 15.51
N ASP A 26 -4.08 -1.99 15.18
CA ASP A 26 -5.28 -1.47 14.55
C ASP A 26 -4.95 -0.89 13.18
N VAL A 27 -5.98 -0.70 12.36
CA VAL A 27 -5.88 -0.11 11.03
C VAL A 27 -6.42 1.32 11.10
N ASN A 28 -5.66 2.26 10.55
CA ASN A 28 -6.05 3.67 10.51
C ASN A 28 -6.07 4.17 9.07
N ILE A 29 -7.17 4.81 8.67
CA ILE A 29 -7.24 5.54 7.41
C ILE A 29 -6.71 6.94 7.67
N ASN A 30 -5.48 7.19 7.26
CA ASN A 30 -4.81 8.47 7.48
C ASN A 30 -5.20 9.51 6.46
N LEU A 31 -5.40 9.09 5.21
CA LEU A 31 -5.86 9.95 4.13
C LEU A 31 -6.92 9.23 3.30
N PRO A 32 -8.06 9.87 3.00
CA PRO A 32 -8.97 9.38 1.97
C PRO A 32 -8.31 9.48 0.60
N ILE A 33 -8.82 8.74 -0.37
CA ILE A 33 -8.31 8.80 -1.74
C ILE A 33 -8.78 10.10 -2.39
N GLU A 34 -7.84 10.98 -2.69
CA GLU A 34 -8.10 12.25 -3.35
C GLU A 34 -6.97 12.58 -4.30
N LYS A 35 -7.24 13.48 -5.27
CA LYS A 35 -6.26 13.92 -6.25
C LYS A 35 -4.97 14.38 -5.56
N PHE A 36 -3.83 13.89 -6.08
CA PHE A 36 -2.52 14.16 -5.47
C PHE A 36 -1.98 15.52 -5.89
N ASP A 37 -2.74 16.56 -5.55
CA ASP A 37 -2.36 17.97 -5.70
C ASP A 37 -1.42 18.40 -4.57
N LEU A 38 -1.07 19.67 -4.51
CA LEU A 38 -0.19 20.20 -3.46
C LEU A 38 -0.76 20.00 -2.06
N ASN A 39 -2.08 20.13 -1.89
CA ASN A 39 -2.73 19.94 -0.59
C ASN A 39 -2.63 18.48 -0.14
N GLN A 40 -3.02 17.53 -0.99
CA GLN A 40 -2.96 16.11 -0.65
C GLN A 40 -1.52 15.64 -0.45
N ARG A 41 -0.59 16.16 -1.24
CA ARG A 41 0.85 15.87 -1.09
C ARG A 41 1.38 16.34 0.26
N SER A 42 0.96 17.52 0.71
CA SER A 42 1.34 18.05 2.05
C SER A 42 0.77 17.20 3.17
N LEU A 43 -0.49 16.78 3.05
CA LEU A 43 -1.14 15.89 4.03
C LEU A 43 -0.47 14.53 4.06
N PHE A 44 -0.09 13.98 2.90
CA PHE A 44 0.63 12.72 2.80
C PHE A 44 1.99 12.81 3.52
N THR A 45 2.75 13.86 3.26
CA THR A 45 4.05 14.09 3.89
C THR A 45 3.93 14.15 5.40
N GLY A 46 2.96 14.90 5.92
CA GLY A 46 2.72 15.01 7.36
C GLY A 46 2.32 13.69 7.98
N ALA A 47 1.41 12.95 7.32
CA ALA A 47 0.96 11.65 7.82
C ALA A 47 2.10 10.62 7.87
N VAL A 48 2.97 10.60 6.85
CA VAL A 48 4.12 9.71 6.82
C VAL A 48 5.11 10.07 7.93
N GLN A 49 5.36 11.35 8.16
CA GLN A 49 6.27 11.80 9.22
C GLN A 49 5.74 11.45 10.61
N ASP A 50 4.43 11.45 10.80
CA ASP A 50 3.78 11.15 12.08
C ASP A 50 3.60 9.64 12.34
N MET A 51 3.93 8.77 11.38
CA MET A 51 3.81 7.33 11.55
C MET A 51 4.67 6.80 12.69
N ASP A 52 4.09 5.89 13.47
CA ASP A 52 4.75 5.24 14.60
C ASP A 52 4.93 3.75 14.31
N ALA A 53 6.13 3.23 14.57
CA ALA A 53 6.43 1.81 14.41
C ALA A 53 6.28 1.09 15.75
N SER A 54 5.05 0.80 16.17
CA SER A 54 4.79 0.16 17.46
C SER A 54 3.61 -0.80 17.37
N GLY A 55 3.59 -1.80 18.24
CA GLY A 55 2.49 -2.75 18.33
C GLY A 55 2.61 -3.94 17.40
N GLY A 56 1.48 -4.59 17.13
CA GLY A 56 1.42 -5.76 16.26
C GLY A 56 1.30 -5.41 14.78
N THR A 57 1.04 -6.43 13.97
CA THR A 57 1.01 -6.29 12.51
C THR A 57 -0.30 -6.84 11.94
N ALA A 58 -1.24 -5.97 11.66
CA ALA A 58 -2.55 -6.29 11.09
C ALA A 58 -2.55 -6.07 9.57
N THR A 59 -1.61 -6.69 8.86
CA THR A 59 -1.37 -6.46 7.43
C THR A 59 -2.60 -6.80 6.58
N PHE A 60 -3.21 -7.95 6.81
CA PHE A 60 -4.33 -8.41 5.97
C PHE A 60 -5.58 -7.56 6.20
N ASP A 61 -5.81 -7.13 7.45
CA ASP A 61 -6.92 -6.21 7.76
C ASP A 61 -6.72 -4.86 7.07
N ALA A 62 -5.49 -4.35 7.06
CA ALA A 62 -5.15 -3.10 6.38
C ALA A 62 -5.39 -3.20 4.87
N ILE A 63 -5.01 -4.30 4.25
CA ILE A 63 -5.24 -4.54 2.82
C ILE A 63 -6.74 -4.59 2.54
N ALA A 64 -7.53 -5.26 3.37
CA ALA A 64 -8.97 -5.32 3.21
C ALA A 64 -9.62 -3.93 3.28
N VAL A 65 -9.20 -3.09 4.21
CA VAL A 65 -9.66 -1.70 4.33
C VAL A 65 -9.29 -0.90 3.07
N ALA A 66 -8.04 -1.02 2.61
CA ALA A 66 -7.56 -0.31 1.42
C ALA A 66 -8.32 -0.74 0.16
N VAL A 67 -8.60 -2.03 0.01
CA VAL A 67 -9.39 -2.55 -1.11
C VAL A 67 -10.80 -1.95 -1.09
N GLN A 68 -11.43 -1.85 0.08
CA GLN A 68 -12.75 -1.24 0.19
C GLN A 68 -12.73 0.22 -0.22
N MET A 69 -11.70 0.97 0.17
CA MET A 69 -11.53 2.37 -0.24
C MET A 69 -11.43 2.49 -1.76
N LEU A 70 -10.69 1.57 -2.41
CA LEU A 70 -10.53 1.57 -3.86
C LEU A 70 -11.86 1.21 -4.57
N LEU A 71 -12.62 0.27 -4.03
CA LEU A 71 -13.92 -0.08 -4.58
C LEU A 71 -14.90 1.08 -4.49
N ASP A 72 -14.91 1.81 -3.38
CA ASP A 72 -15.73 3.01 -3.22
C ASP A 72 -15.34 4.10 -4.24
N GLU A 73 -14.04 4.26 -4.49
CA GLU A 73 -13.55 5.19 -5.50
C GLU A 73 -13.96 4.77 -6.91
N LYS A 74 -13.99 3.47 -7.20
CA LYS A 74 -14.42 2.95 -8.49
C LYS A 74 -15.90 3.26 -8.77
N GLU A 75 -16.74 3.27 -7.74
CA GLU A 75 -18.14 3.67 -7.88
C GLU A 75 -18.28 5.13 -8.27
N LYS A 76 -17.42 6.00 -7.72
CA LYS A 76 -17.42 7.45 -8.03
C LYS A 76 -16.81 7.73 -9.39
N ASN A 77 -15.80 6.95 -9.79
CA ASN A 77 -15.07 7.13 -11.04
C ASN A 77 -14.86 5.77 -11.71
N PRO A 78 -15.84 5.29 -12.52
CA PRO A 78 -15.78 3.95 -13.14
C PRO A 78 -14.59 3.74 -14.08
N ASP A 79 -14.00 4.81 -14.61
CA ASP A 79 -12.86 4.73 -15.52
C ASP A 79 -11.52 4.66 -14.77
N ALA A 80 -11.51 4.77 -13.45
CA ALA A 80 -10.29 4.75 -12.65
C ALA A 80 -9.58 3.41 -12.74
N LYS A 81 -8.26 3.45 -12.95
CA LYS A 81 -7.40 2.29 -12.84
C LYS A 81 -6.96 2.17 -11.38
N LEU A 82 -7.36 1.08 -10.73
CA LEU A 82 -7.08 0.87 -9.31
C LEU A 82 -5.78 0.08 -9.11
N MET A 83 -5.01 0.43 -8.11
CA MET A 83 -3.86 -0.34 -7.67
C MET A 83 -3.57 -0.07 -6.20
N LEU A 84 -2.92 -1.02 -5.54
CA LEU A 84 -2.56 -0.95 -4.14
C LEU A 84 -1.07 -1.26 -3.98
N PHE A 85 -0.39 -0.47 -3.17
CA PHE A 85 1.01 -0.70 -2.81
C PHE A 85 1.08 -1.01 -1.31
N VAL A 86 1.67 -2.16 -0.97
CA VAL A 86 1.83 -2.62 0.42
C VAL A 86 3.31 -2.63 0.77
N LEU A 87 3.66 -1.91 1.82
CA LEU A 87 5.02 -1.89 2.36
C LEU A 87 4.98 -2.53 3.75
N SER A 88 5.68 -3.62 3.94
CA SER A 88 5.60 -4.41 5.17
C SER A 88 6.87 -5.22 5.38
N ASP A 89 7.09 -5.66 6.62
CA ASP A 89 8.09 -6.65 6.94
C ASP A 89 7.64 -8.09 6.59
N GLY A 90 6.48 -8.24 5.98
CA GLY A 90 5.96 -9.53 5.51
C GLY A 90 5.27 -10.37 6.57
N GLU A 91 5.30 -9.95 7.82
CA GLU A 91 4.65 -10.67 8.91
C GLU A 91 3.26 -10.11 9.18
N THR A 92 2.33 -11.00 9.56
CA THR A 92 1.05 -10.61 10.12
C THR A 92 0.78 -11.51 11.32
N ASN A 93 0.44 -10.89 12.44
CA ASN A 93 0.20 -11.60 13.70
C ASN A 93 -1.14 -11.23 14.35
N ILE A 94 -1.91 -10.39 13.68
CA ILE A 94 -3.20 -9.89 14.17
C ILE A 94 -4.17 -9.83 12.99
N GLY A 95 -5.43 -10.20 13.24
CA GLY A 95 -6.53 -10.02 12.31
C GLY A 95 -6.76 -11.22 11.39
N HIS A 96 -7.25 -10.94 10.19
CA HIS A 96 -7.66 -11.96 9.22
C HIS A 96 -6.49 -12.77 8.67
N SER A 97 -6.81 -13.98 8.19
CA SER A 97 -5.84 -14.86 7.55
C SER A 97 -5.64 -14.52 6.08
N LEU A 98 -4.61 -15.11 5.49
CA LEU A 98 -4.37 -15.00 4.04
C LEU A 98 -5.54 -15.58 3.23
N ASP A 99 -6.16 -16.65 3.71
CA ASP A 99 -7.29 -17.28 3.02
C ASP A 99 -8.50 -16.36 2.95
N ASP A 100 -8.79 -15.62 4.04
CA ASP A 100 -9.85 -14.61 4.05
C ASP A 100 -9.57 -13.50 3.03
N LEU A 101 -8.34 -13.02 3.01
CA LEU A 101 -7.92 -11.98 2.08
C LEU A 101 -7.93 -12.46 0.63
N ARG A 102 -7.52 -13.70 0.39
CA ARG A 102 -7.50 -14.29 -0.96
C ARG A 102 -8.89 -14.26 -1.58
N GLU A 103 -9.92 -14.63 -0.82
CA GLU A 103 -11.29 -14.62 -1.29
C GLU A 103 -11.72 -13.21 -1.75
N ILE A 104 -11.36 -12.19 -0.96
CA ILE A 104 -11.63 -10.80 -1.30
C ILE A 104 -10.86 -10.40 -2.58
N LEU A 105 -9.58 -10.69 -2.66
CA LEU A 105 -8.72 -10.28 -3.77
C LEU A 105 -9.07 -10.98 -5.08
N GLU A 106 -9.49 -12.25 -5.02
CA GLU A 106 -9.93 -12.98 -6.22
C GLU A 106 -11.23 -12.44 -6.81
N SER A 107 -12.09 -11.87 -5.96
CA SER A 107 -13.37 -11.29 -6.40
C SER A 107 -13.19 -9.90 -7.01
N VAL A 108 -12.10 -9.20 -6.71
CA VAL A 108 -11.78 -7.88 -7.25
C VAL A 108 -10.48 -7.96 -8.05
N LYS A 109 -10.41 -7.31 -9.21
CA LYS A 109 -9.21 -7.39 -10.05
C LYS A 109 -8.30 -6.18 -9.80
N ILE A 110 -7.90 -5.97 -8.57
CA ILE A 110 -7.01 -4.88 -8.17
C ILE A 110 -5.60 -5.45 -7.98
N PRO A 111 -4.60 -5.00 -8.74
CA PRO A 111 -3.23 -5.44 -8.50
C PRO A 111 -2.73 -4.91 -7.16
N VAL A 112 -2.16 -5.81 -6.36
CA VAL A 112 -1.59 -5.49 -5.06
C VAL A 112 -0.08 -5.70 -5.15
N HIS A 113 0.63 -4.60 -5.43
CA HIS A 113 2.10 -4.61 -5.48
C HIS A 113 2.65 -4.61 -4.06
N THR A 114 3.61 -5.47 -3.78
CA THR A 114 4.13 -5.61 -2.44
C THR A 114 5.63 -5.33 -2.39
N ILE A 115 6.06 -4.67 -1.33
CA ILE A 115 7.46 -4.40 -1.05
C ILE A 115 7.77 -4.92 0.34
N GLY A 116 8.59 -5.97 0.40
CA GLY A 116 9.10 -6.52 1.64
C GLY A 116 10.33 -5.75 2.08
N TYR A 117 10.37 -5.34 3.33
CA TYR A 117 11.42 -4.53 3.91
C TYR A 117 12.11 -5.31 5.04
N ASN A 118 13.35 -5.72 4.81
CA ASN A 118 14.17 -6.47 5.77
C ASN A 118 13.50 -7.74 6.32
N ALA A 119 12.82 -8.54 5.46
CA ALA A 119 11.94 -9.55 6.00
C ALA A 119 11.73 -10.78 5.11
N ASN A 120 11.06 -11.76 5.68
CA ASN A 120 10.49 -12.88 4.97
C ASN A 120 9.29 -12.39 4.15
N ILE A 121 9.44 -12.40 2.83
CA ILE A 121 8.43 -11.85 1.91
C ILE A 121 7.46 -12.90 1.37
N GLU A 122 7.52 -14.14 1.84
CA GLU A 122 6.68 -15.23 1.33
C GLU A 122 5.18 -14.87 1.38
N ALA A 123 4.72 -14.32 2.50
CA ALA A 123 3.33 -13.90 2.64
C ALA A 123 2.97 -12.79 1.64
N LEU A 124 3.88 -11.82 1.44
CA LEU A 124 3.67 -10.73 0.48
C LEU A 124 3.67 -11.23 -0.96
N GLU A 125 4.57 -12.17 -1.30
CA GLU A 125 4.59 -12.80 -2.63
C GLU A 125 3.28 -13.51 -2.92
N ASN A 126 2.72 -14.22 -1.96
CA ASN A 126 1.44 -14.90 -2.11
C ASN A 126 0.30 -13.91 -2.38
N ILE A 127 0.33 -12.76 -1.74
CA ILE A 127 -0.65 -11.69 -1.98
C ILE A 127 -0.51 -11.14 -3.40
N SER A 128 0.69 -10.79 -3.83
CA SER A 128 0.90 -10.18 -5.14
C SER A 128 0.58 -11.12 -6.30
N ARG A 129 0.77 -12.43 -6.12
CA ARG A 129 0.46 -13.44 -7.14
C ARG A 129 -1.02 -13.56 -7.44
N ILE A 130 -1.89 -13.23 -6.50
CA ILE A 130 -3.34 -13.39 -6.68
C ILE A 130 -3.83 -12.61 -7.91
N ASN A 131 -3.34 -11.39 -8.12
CA ASN A 131 -3.72 -10.54 -9.25
C ASN A 131 -2.55 -10.18 -10.15
N GLU A 132 -1.55 -11.06 -10.25
CA GLU A 132 -0.39 -10.91 -11.13
C GLU A 132 0.38 -9.59 -10.92
N ALA A 133 0.47 -9.13 -9.68
CA ALA A 133 1.17 -7.90 -9.34
C ALA A 133 2.65 -8.15 -9.01
N THR A 134 3.39 -7.07 -8.79
CA THR A 134 4.83 -7.12 -8.52
C THR A 134 5.11 -7.34 -7.04
N SER A 135 6.06 -8.22 -6.72
CA SER A 135 6.60 -8.37 -5.36
C SER A 135 8.09 -8.06 -5.38
N ILE A 136 8.52 -7.18 -4.50
CA ILE A 136 9.91 -6.73 -4.39
C ILE A 136 10.41 -6.96 -2.97
N ASN A 137 11.60 -7.57 -2.84
CA ASN A 137 12.32 -7.64 -1.58
C ASN A 137 13.38 -6.53 -1.56
N ALA A 138 13.40 -5.74 -0.50
CA ALA A 138 14.31 -4.63 -0.35
C ALA A 138 14.93 -4.61 1.05
N ASP A 139 16.18 -4.19 1.16
CA ASP A 139 16.81 -3.90 2.45
C ASP A 139 16.71 -2.40 2.77
N SER A 140 17.26 -1.98 3.90
CA SER A 140 17.19 -0.59 4.33
C SER A 140 17.95 0.37 3.41
N ASP A 141 18.94 -0.14 2.66
CA ASP A 141 19.77 0.70 1.80
C ASP A 141 19.16 0.93 0.43
N ASP A 142 18.45 -0.07 -0.13
CA ASP A 142 17.95 0.00 -1.50
C ASP A 142 16.42 0.20 -1.61
N VAL A 143 15.67 0.16 -0.51
CA VAL A 143 14.21 0.32 -0.53
C VAL A 143 13.78 1.64 -1.17
N ILE A 144 14.56 2.71 -0.98
CA ILE A 144 14.28 4.03 -1.55
C ILE A 144 14.22 3.94 -3.07
N TYR A 145 15.23 3.29 -3.68
CA TYR A 145 15.32 3.18 -5.14
C TYR A 145 14.27 2.23 -5.70
N LYS A 146 14.05 1.10 -5.06
CA LYS A 146 13.09 0.09 -5.51
C LYS A 146 11.66 0.62 -5.46
N LEU A 147 11.30 1.33 -4.40
CA LEU A 147 9.98 1.93 -4.26
C LEU A 147 9.76 3.03 -5.30
N GLY A 148 10.74 3.91 -5.49
CA GLY A 148 10.67 4.96 -6.50
C GLY A 148 10.54 4.39 -7.91
N SER A 149 11.30 3.35 -8.23
CA SER A 149 11.23 2.68 -9.52
C SER A 149 9.86 2.06 -9.76
N LEU A 150 9.28 1.43 -8.74
CA LEU A 150 7.95 0.82 -8.83
C LEU A 150 6.88 1.88 -9.06
N PHE A 151 6.91 2.98 -8.33
CA PHE A 151 5.96 4.08 -8.52
C PHE A 151 6.09 4.69 -9.91
N ASN A 152 7.32 4.89 -10.37
CA ASN A 152 7.56 5.46 -11.70
C ASN A 152 7.06 4.53 -12.83
N ALA A 153 7.19 3.22 -12.65
CA ALA A 153 6.76 2.24 -13.65
C ALA A 153 5.23 2.07 -13.68
N GLU A 154 4.56 2.11 -12.52
CA GLU A 154 3.14 1.76 -12.41
C GLU A 154 2.22 2.99 -12.39
N MET A 155 2.74 4.14 -12.07
CA MET A 155 1.98 5.38 -11.93
C MET A 155 2.48 6.44 -12.91
#